data_875d4bb5f58557bb8ec79e24e265688a
#
_entry.id   875d4bb5f58557bb8ec79e24e265688a
#
_cell.length_a   1.000
_cell.length_b   1.000
_cell.length_c   1.000
_cell.angle_alpha   90.00
_cell.angle_beta   90.00
_cell.angle_gamma   90.00
#
_symmetry.space_group_name_H-M   'P 1'
#
loop_
_entity.id
_entity.type
_entity.pdbx_description
1 polymer ?
#
loop_
_entity_poly.entity_id
_entity_poly.type
_entity_poly.pdbx_seq_one_letter_code
_entity_poly.pdbx_strand_id
1 'polypeptide(L)'
;MDSLSRLLALYPMRTALDVRCHFGAPFVLQQDAAGAGIAPYHLILQGQARLTVAGQPELALQAGDIVLFPHGGAHTLHLSDATLASAPVYEVASASALRTVVNDGDGAVTDILCGQFTWEPQVSQALLAALPPCLLVRTQGAVHLAGLQSLMKLLQQ
;
A
#
# COMPACT_ATOMS: atom_id res chain seq x y z
N MET A 1 -27.33 10.60 6.06
CA MET A 1 -26.02 9.96 6.34
C MET A 1 -26.14 8.48 5.97
N ASP A 2 -25.26 8.01 5.12
CA ASP A 2 -25.26 6.61 4.69
C ASP A 2 -24.76 5.66 5.78
N SER A 3 -24.93 4.36 5.54
CA SER A 3 -24.56 3.34 6.51
C SER A 3 -23.06 3.34 6.82
N LEU A 4 -22.21 3.59 5.82
CA LEU A 4 -20.77 3.64 6.00
C LEU A 4 -20.38 4.83 6.88
N SER A 5 -20.94 6.01 6.64
CA SER A 5 -20.66 7.20 7.44
C SER A 5 -21.08 7.01 8.90
N ARG A 6 -22.22 6.37 9.13
CA ARG A 6 -22.68 6.05 10.49
C ARG A 6 -21.72 5.09 11.18
N LEU A 7 -21.28 4.08 10.46
CA LEU A 7 -20.34 3.08 10.98
C LEU A 7 -19.02 3.73 11.38
N LEU A 8 -18.47 4.59 10.52
CA LEU A 8 -17.23 5.31 10.79
C LEU A 8 -17.35 6.30 11.95
N ALA A 9 -18.54 6.91 12.13
CA ALA A 9 -18.78 7.79 13.25
C ALA A 9 -18.80 7.04 14.59
N LEU A 10 -19.34 5.81 14.59
CA LEU A 10 -19.38 4.97 15.78
C LEU A 10 -18.03 4.32 16.09
N TYR A 11 -17.22 4.06 15.06
CA TYR A 11 -15.95 3.37 15.18
C TYR A 11 -14.86 4.21 14.53
N PRO A 12 -14.37 5.23 15.23
CA PRO A 12 -13.37 6.14 14.65
C PRO A 12 -12.12 5.39 14.24
N MET A 13 -11.63 5.72 13.05
CA MET A 13 -10.32 5.25 12.61
C MET A 13 -9.47 6.43 12.21
N ARG A 14 -8.16 6.25 12.31
CA ARG A 14 -7.18 7.21 11.85
C ARG A 14 -6.50 6.66 10.62
N THR A 15 -6.12 7.55 9.73
CA THR A 15 -5.32 7.20 8.58
C THR A 15 -4.01 7.95 8.63
N ALA A 16 -2.94 7.26 8.30
CA ALA A 16 -1.61 7.86 8.20
C ALA A 16 -1.00 7.44 6.87
N LEU A 17 -0.45 8.41 6.16
CA LEU A 17 0.37 8.17 4.98
C LEU A 17 1.82 8.35 5.42
N ASP A 18 2.58 7.25 5.46
CA ASP A 18 3.87 7.24 6.14
C ASP A 18 5.06 7.38 5.20
N VAL A 19 5.03 6.64 4.08
CA VAL A 19 6.23 6.43 3.28
C VAL A 19 5.90 6.46 1.80
N ARG A 20 6.76 7.10 1.02
CA ARG A 20 6.81 6.96 -0.42
C ARG A 20 7.99 6.08 -0.78
N CYS A 21 7.75 5.04 -1.57
CA CYS A 21 8.79 4.17 -2.09
C CYS A 21 8.98 4.44 -3.58
N HIS A 22 10.21 4.68 -3.99
CA HIS A 22 10.58 4.92 -5.38
C HIS A 22 11.68 3.94 -5.76
N PHE A 23 11.31 2.88 -6.46
CA PHE A 23 12.20 1.77 -6.74
C PHE A 23 12.42 1.57 -8.23
N GLY A 24 13.66 1.22 -8.59
CA GLY A 24 13.95 0.59 -9.88
C GLY A 24 14.02 -0.92 -9.72
N ALA A 25 13.49 -1.66 -10.69
CA ALA A 25 13.59 -3.12 -10.66
C ALA A 25 15.06 -3.57 -10.80
N PRO A 26 15.46 -4.69 -10.17
CA PRO A 26 14.68 -5.54 -9.30
C PRO A 26 14.55 -4.97 -7.88
N PHE A 27 13.37 -5.13 -7.27
CA PHE A 27 13.20 -4.74 -5.88
C PHE A 27 12.32 -5.75 -5.13
N VAL A 28 12.52 -5.80 -3.81
CA VAL A 28 11.67 -6.55 -2.89
C VAL A 28 11.42 -5.67 -1.66
N LEU A 29 10.16 -5.44 -1.36
CA LEU A 29 9.73 -4.74 -0.16
C LEU A 29 8.92 -5.71 0.70
N GLN A 30 9.55 -6.21 1.75
CA GLN A 30 8.92 -7.14 2.67
C GLN A 30 8.31 -6.37 3.84
N GLN A 31 7.05 -6.66 4.13
CA GLN A 31 6.30 -6.07 5.24
C GLN A 31 5.94 -7.16 6.23
N ASP A 32 6.40 -7.00 7.46
CA ASP A 32 6.06 -7.91 8.54
C ASP A 32 4.61 -7.70 8.98
N ALA A 33 4.06 -8.69 9.66
CA ALA A 33 2.72 -8.58 10.19
C ALA A 33 2.62 -7.37 11.14
N ALA A 34 1.56 -6.58 10.97
CA ALA A 34 1.27 -5.44 11.82
C ALA A 34 0.55 -5.87 13.08
N GLY A 35 0.56 -5.01 14.10
CA GLY A 35 -0.16 -5.25 15.34
C GLY A 35 -1.68 -5.18 15.16
N ALA A 36 -2.42 -5.60 16.16
CA ALA A 36 -3.88 -5.53 16.18
C ALA A 36 -4.34 -4.07 16.02
N GLY A 37 -5.40 -3.85 15.27
CA GLY A 37 -5.93 -2.51 15.03
C GLY A 37 -5.20 -1.72 13.95
N ILE A 38 -4.27 -2.34 13.23
CA ILE A 38 -3.50 -1.70 12.17
C ILE A 38 -3.77 -2.42 10.86
N ALA A 39 -4.22 -1.67 9.86
CA ALA A 39 -4.46 -2.17 8.50
C ALA A 39 -3.57 -1.42 7.52
N PRO A 40 -2.43 -1.99 7.13
CA PRO A 40 -1.56 -1.37 6.14
C PRO A 40 -2.22 -1.31 4.77
N TYR A 41 -1.85 -0.31 3.98
CA TYR A 41 -2.25 -0.22 2.58
C TYR A 41 -1.09 0.27 1.73
N HIS A 42 -1.14 -0.08 0.45
CA HIS A 42 -0.20 0.38 -0.57
C HIS A 42 -0.98 0.86 -1.78
N LEU A 43 -0.58 2.00 -2.30
CA LEU A 43 -1.13 2.58 -3.51
C LEU A 43 -0.03 2.65 -4.56
N ILE A 44 -0.24 1.99 -5.70
CA ILE A 44 0.70 2.06 -6.81
C ILE A 44 0.45 3.36 -7.57
N LEU A 45 1.40 4.28 -7.50
CA LEU A 45 1.31 5.57 -8.20
C LEU A 45 1.75 5.46 -9.64
N GLN A 46 2.80 4.67 -9.89
CA GLN A 46 3.42 4.52 -11.20
C GLN A 46 4.08 3.16 -11.30
N GLY A 47 4.06 2.61 -12.49
CA GLY A 47 4.73 1.34 -12.76
C GLY A 47 3.91 0.14 -12.37
N GLN A 48 4.60 -0.93 -12.02
CA GLN A 48 4.01 -2.23 -11.72
C GLN A 48 4.68 -2.84 -10.50
N ALA A 49 3.97 -3.75 -9.85
CA ALA A 49 4.52 -4.56 -8.78
C ALA A 49 3.77 -5.89 -8.74
N ARG A 50 4.34 -6.86 -8.05
CA ARG A 50 3.68 -8.13 -7.73
C ARG A 50 3.53 -8.23 -6.23
N LEU A 51 2.41 -8.78 -5.80
CA LEU A 51 2.11 -8.96 -4.38
C LEU A 51 2.07 -10.44 -4.07
N THR A 52 2.86 -10.83 -3.07
CA THR A 52 2.86 -12.19 -2.55
C THR A 52 2.37 -12.19 -1.10
N VAL A 53 1.33 -12.98 -0.85
CA VAL A 53 0.78 -13.20 0.49
C VAL A 53 0.73 -14.70 0.70
N ALA A 54 1.19 -15.18 1.86
CA ALA A 54 1.23 -16.60 2.17
C ALA A 54 -0.15 -17.24 2.01
N GLY A 55 -0.22 -18.35 1.28
CA GLY A 55 -1.46 -19.07 1.04
C GLY A 55 -2.38 -18.46 -0.01
N GLN A 56 -1.96 -17.39 -0.68
CA GLN A 56 -2.74 -16.71 -1.71
C GLN A 56 -2.01 -16.75 -3.05
N PRO A 57 -2.74 -16.74 -4.18
CA PRO A 57 -2.11 -16.57 -5.48
C PRO A 57 -1.41 -15.20 -5.56
N GLU A 58 -0.29 -15.16 -6.30
CA GLU A 58 0.39 -13.91 -6.56
C GLU A 58 -0.49 -12.97 -7.38
N LEU A 59 -0.52 -11.70 -6.99
CA LEU A 59 -1.30 -10.67 -7.67
C LEU A 59 -0.39 -9.74 -8.45
N ALA A 60 -0.77 -9.42 -9.68
CA ALA A 60 -0.13 -8.38 -10.47
C ALA A 60 -0.82 -7.04 -10.20
N LEU A 61 -0.03 -6.02 -9.86
CA LEU A 61 -0.51 -4.68 -9.54
C LEU A 61 0.01 -3.69 -10.58
N GLN A 62 -0.78 -2.67 -10.85
CA GLN A 62 -0.44 -1.60 -11.77
C GLN A 62 -0.84 -0.25 -11.18
N ALA A 63 -0.41 0.84 -11.83
CA ALA A 63 -0.74 2.19 -11.40
C ALA A 63 -2.24 2.36 -11.18
N GLY A 64 -2.62 2.94 -10.05
CA GLY A 64 -4.00 3.12 -9.63
C GLY A 64 -4.52 2.02 -8.71
N ASP A 65 -3.82 0.90 -8.58
CA ASP A 65 -4.25 -0.19 -7.70
C ASP A 65 -3.93 0.14 -6.24
N ILE A 66 -4.89 -0.15 -5.38
CA ILE A 66 -4.74 -0.04 -3.92
C ILE A 66 -4.92 -1.42 -3.32
N VAL A 67 -3.97 -1.87 -2.52
CA VAL A 67 -4.11 -3.09 -1.73
C VAL A 67 -4.18 -2.73 -0.25
N LEU A 68 -5.13 -3.33 0.44
CA LEU A 68 -5.38 -3.10 1.86
C LEU A 68 -5.32 -4.44 2.59
N PHE A 69 -4.70 -4.45 3.75
CA PHE A 69 -4.57 -5.64 4.59
C PHE A 69 -5.35 -5.44 5.89
N PRO A 70 -6.66 -5.77 5.92
CA PRO A 70 -7.52 -5.48 7.08
C PRO A 70 -7.06 -6.13 8.37
N HIS A 71 -6.36 -7.26 8.27
CA HIS A 71 -5.87 -8.00 9.44
C HIS A 71 -4.39 -7.78 9.70
N GLY A 72 -3.75 -6.87 8.94
CA GLY A 72 -2.34 -6.57 9.12
C GLY A 72 -1.40 -7.71 8.76
N GLY A 73 -1.80 -8.63 7.90
CA GLY A 73 -0.98 -9.79 7.54
C GLY A 73 0.32 -9.42 6.85
N ALA A 74 1.35 -10.25 7.06
CA ALA A 74 2.63 -10.08 6.39
C ALA A 74 2.49 -10.26 4.88
N HIS A 75 3.24 -9.48 4.11
CA HIS A 75 3.17 -9.53 2.66
C HIS A 75 4.45 -8.99 2.03
N THR A 76 4.63 -9.25 0.74
CA THR A 76 5.81 -8.79 0.00
C THR A 76 5.38 -8.16 -1.32
N LEU A 77 5.84 -6.94 -1.57
CA LEU A 77 5.74 -6.27 -2.86
C LEU A 77 7.10 -6.42 -3.56
N HIS A 78 7.07 -6.86 -4.80
CA HIS A 78 8.31 -7.07 -5.54
C HIS A 78 8.11 -6.83 -7.04
N LEU A 79 9.21 -6.59 -7.71
CA LEU A 79 9.30 -6.62 -9.16
C LEU A 79 10.71 -7.07 -9.47
N SER A 80 10.87 -8.36 -9.71
CA SER A 80 12.19 -8.95 -9.90
C SER A 80 12.15 -10.02 -10.97
N ASP A 81 13.26 -10.09 -11.70
CA ASP A 81 13.59 -11.29 -12.44
C ASP A 81 14.17 -12.29 -11.44
N ALA A 82 13.73 -13.52 -11.48
CA ALA A 82 14.19 -14.57 -10.57
C ALA A 82 15.71 -14.81 -10.64
N THR A 83 16.36 -14.34 -11.69
CA THR A 83 17.79 -14.51 -11.91
C THR A 83 18.64 -13.39 -11.34
N LEU A 84 18.04 -12.28 -10.90
CA LEU A 84 18.77 -11.11 -10.42
C LEU A 84 18.52 -10.90 -8.93
N ALA A 85 19.60 -10.56 -8.21
CA ALA A 85 19.50 -10.16 -6.82
C ALA A 85 18.85 -8.79 -6.72
N SER A 86 17.94 -8.63 -5.75
CA SER A 86 17.28 -7.35 -5.51
C SER A 86 18.26 -6.35 -4.90
N ALA A 87 18.18 -5.10 -5.35
CA ALA A 87 18.95 -4.02 -4.77
C ALA A 87 18.41 -3.68 -3.38
N PRO A 88 19.27 -3.48 -2.37
CA PRO A 88 18.83 -3.09 -1.04
C PRO A 88 18.06 -1.77 -1.05
N VAL A 89 17.06 -1.66 -0.17
CA VAL A 89 16.29 -0.44 0.00
C VAL A 89 16.88 0.40 1.12
N TYR A 90 16.83 1.73 0.97
CA TYR A 90 17.35 2.64 1.99
C TYR A 90 16.56 3.96 1.96
N GLU A 91 16.54 4.63 3.10
CA GLU A 91 15.84 5.91 3.26
C GLU A 91 16.75 7.06 2.83
N VAL A 92 16.17 8.03 2.12
CA VAL A 92 16.88 9.26 1.73
C VAL A 92 16.20 10.47 2.37
N ALA A 93 16.97 11.55 2.53
CA ALA A 93 16.44 12.81 3.01
C ALA A 93 15.37 13.34 2.05
N SER A 94 14.26 13.82 2.60
CA SER A 94 13.15 14.36 1.82
C SER A 94 12.72 15.69 2.40
N ALA A 95 12.44 16.65 1.51
CA ALA A 95 11.87 17.94 1.91
C ALA A 95 10.37 17.83 2.22
N SER A 96 9.73 16.73 1.86
CA SER A 96 8.31 16.52 2.13
C SER A 96 8.09 15.93 3.52
N ALA A 97 6.85 15.94 3.97
CA ALA A 97 6.46 15.32 5.24
C ALA A 97 6.55 13.79 5.18
N LEU A 98 6.61 13.21 3.96
CA LEU A 98 6.71 11.78 3.78
C LEU A 98 8.16 11.32 3.82
N ARG A 99 8.39 10.22 4.51
CA ARG A 99 9.66 9.50 4.40
C ARG A 99 9.78 8.92 2.99
N THR A 100 10.97 8.97 2.43
CA THR A 100 11.21 8.44 1.09
C THR A 100 12.22 7.30 1.15
N VAL A 101 11.83 6.16 0.62
CA VAL A 101 12.65 4.96 0.55
C VAL A 101 12.94 4.67 -0.92
N VAL A 102 14.19 4.41 -1.23
CA VAL A 102 14.66 4.15 -2.60
C VAL A 102 15.54 2.91 -2.63
N ASN A 103 15.90 2.50 -3.85
CA ASN A 103 16.95 1.51 -4.08
C ASN A 103 17.81 1.94 -5.24
N ASP A 104 18.87 1.17 -5.54
CA ASP A 104 19.77 1.43 -6.65
C ASP A 104 19.46 0.59 -7.89
N GLY A 105 18.26 0.00 -7.97
CA GLY A 105 17.84 -0.72 -9.15
C GLY A 105 17.71 0.23 -10.35
N ASP A 106 18.17 -0.22 -11.50
CA ASP A 106 18.18 0.57 -12.74
C ASP A 106 17.14 0.12 -13.76
N GLY A 107 16.32 -0.86 -13.42
CA GLY A 107 15.23 -1.33 -14.26
C GLY A 107 14.00 -0.44 -14.20
N ALA A 108 12.85 -1.00 -14.58
CA ALA A 108 11.58 -0.28 -14.60
C ALA A 108 11.27 0.33 -13.22
N VAL A 109 10.76 1.56 -13.24
CA VAL A 109 10.49 2.33 -12.02
C VAL A 109 9.08 2.04 -11.50
N THR A 110 8.96 1.86 -10.18
CA THR A 110 7.69 1.74 -9.48
C THR A 110 7.66 2.73 -8.32
N ASP A 111 6.60 3.54 -8.29
CA ASP A 111 6.31 4.46 -7.18
C ASP A 111 5.15 3.91 -6.36
N ILE A 112 5.32 3.83 -5.05
CA ILE A 112 4.33 3.28 -4.14
C ILE A 112 4.14 4.24 -2.97
N LEU A 113 2.89 4.54 -2.63
CA LEU A 113 2.58 5.19 -1.36
C LEU A 113 2.15 4.13 -0.36
N CYS A 114 2.77 4.14 0.81
CA CYS A 114 2.49 3.21 1.88
C CYS A 114 1.95 3.96 3.09
N GLY A 115 0.88 3.45 3.66
CA GLY A 115 0.29 4.02 4.86
C GLY A 115 -0.45 2.97 5.65
N GLN A 116 -1.24 3.42 6.61
CA GLN A 116 -2.02 2.51 7.44
C GLN A 116 -3.26 3.19 7.99
N PHE A 117 -4.30 2.38 8.18
CA PHE A 117 -5.45 2.74 9.00
C PHE A 117 -5.25 2.16 10.38
N THR A 118 -5.64 2.89 11.41
CA THR A 118 -5.58 2.43 12.80
C THR A 118 -6.92 2.67 13.48
N TRP A 119 -7.31 1.72 14.31
CA TRP A 119 -8.52 1.80 15.13
C TRP A 119 -8.33 0.95 16.39
N GLU A 120 -9.29 1.07 17.32
CA GLU A 120 -9.27 0.26 18.54
C GLU A 120 -9.31 -1.23 18.19
N PRO A 121 -8.41 -2.07 18.73
CA PRO A 121 -8.32 -3.48 18.38
C PRO A 121 -9.62 -4.26 18.58
N GLN A 122 -10.40 -3.92 19.60
CA GLN A 122 -11.69 -4.57 19.88
C GLN A 122 -12.69 -4.33 18.76
N VAL A 123 -12.68 -3.12 18.19
CA VAL A 123 -13.53 -2.76 17.06
C VAL A 123 -13.11 -3.50 15.80
N SER A 124 -11.81 -3.58 15.55
CA SER A 124 -11.30 -4.24 14.35
C SER A 124 -11.69 -5.71 14.31
N GLN A 125 -11.67 -6.41 15.45
CA GLN A 125 -12.08 -7.81 15.49
C GLN A 125 -13.54 -8.01 15.10
N ALA A 126 -14.42 -7.13 15.59
CA ALA A 126 -15.86 -7.26 15.33
C ALA A 126 -16.22 -6.93 13.88
N LEU A 127 -15.65 -5.83 13.34
CA LEU A 127 -16.01 -5.33 12.03
C LEU A 127 -15.26 -6.01 10.89
N LEU A 128 -14.02 -6.41 11.12
CA LEU A 128 -13.13 -6.87 10.06
C LEU A 128 -13.00 -8.38 9.99
N ALA A 129 -13.60 -9.12 10.95
CA ALA A 129 -13.46 -10.58 11.01
C ALA A 129 -13.89 -11.28 9.73
N ALA A 130 -14.88 -10.73 9.03
CA ALA A 130 -15.40 -11.30 7.79
C ALA A 130 -14.64 -10.87 6.54
N LEU A 131 -13.71 -9.93 6.65
CA LEU A 131 -12.97 -9.45 5.48
C LEU A 131 -11.83 -10.40 5.13
N PRO A 132 -11.49 -10.52 3.84
CA PRO A 132 -10.37 -11.35 3.40
C PRO A 132 -9.03 -10.78 3.87
N PRO A 133 -7.94 -11.57 3.80
CA PRO A 133 -6.60 -11.10 4.18
C PRO A 133 -6.11 -9.91 3.37
N CYS A 134 -6.54 -9.76 2.13
CA CYS A 134 -6.15 -8.69 1.22
C CYS A 134 -7.35 -8.23 0.42
N LEU A 135 -7.54 -6.91 0.36
CA LEU A 135 -8.53 -6.27 -0.50
C LEU A 135 -7.80 -5.51 -1.60
N LEU A 136 -8.19 -5.78 -2.85
CA LEU A 136 -7.66 -5.08 -4.01
C LEU A 136 -8.74 -4.16 -4.58
N VAL A 137 -8.41 -2.87 -4.71
CA VAL A 137 -9.27 -1.88 -5.35
C VAL A 137 -8.55 -1.36 -6.58
N ARG A 138 -9.16 -1.52 -7.74
CA ARG A 138 -8.63 -1.03 -9.01
C ARG A 138 -9.32 0.27 -9.37
N THR A 139 -8.52 1.34 -9.52
CA THR A 139 -9.07 2.66 -9.82
C THR A 139 -8.96 3.04 -11.30
N GLN A 140 -8.26 2.27 -12.11
CA GLN A 140 -8.16 2.53 -13.54
C GLN A 140 -9.52 2.44 -14.21
N GLY A 141 -9.85 3.44 -15.02
CA GLY A 141 -11.13 3.54 -15.70
C GLY A 141 -12.27 4.06 -14.82
N ALA A 142 -12.00 4.32 -13.55
CA ALA A 142 -13.01 4.92 -12.66
C ALA A 142 -13.18 6.41 -12.97
N VAL A 143 -14.41 6.92 -12.79
CA VAL A 143 -14.74 8.33 -13.02
C VAL A 143 -13.88 9.27 -12.15
N HIS A 144 -13.44 8.80 -11.00
CA HIS A 144 -12.67 9.60 -10.03
C HIS A 144 -11.17 9.56 -10.27
N LEU A 145 -10.70 8.83 -11.26
CA LEU A 145 -9.28 8.59 -11.46
C LEU A 145 -8.49 9.90 -11.67
N ALA A 146 -9.05 10.85 -12.44
CA ALA A 146 -8.38 12.12 -12.70
C ALA A 146 -8.13 12.92 -11.41
N GLY A 147 -9.11 12.98 -10.50
CA GLY A 147 -8.95 13.65 -9.20
C GLY A 147 -7.93 12.96 -8.32
N LEU A 148 -7.97 11.64 -8.28
CA LEU A 148 -7.02 10.83 -7.53
C LEU A 148 -5.60 11.02 -8.06
N GLN A 149 -5.42 10.98 -9.38
CA GLN A 149 -4.12 11.21 -10.01
C GLN A 149 -3.57 12.61 -9.73
N SER A 150 -4.43 13.63 -9.72
CA SER A 150 -4.02 15.00 -9.40
C SER A 150 -3.54 15.09 -7.94
N LEU A 151 -4.25 14.45 -7.02
CA LEU A 151 -3.85 14.39 -5.62
C LEU A 151 -2.50 13.67 -5.46
N MET A 152 -2.33 12.56 -6.17
CA MET A 152 -1.07 11.81 -6.14
C MET A 152 0.11 12.64 -6.63
N LYS A 153 -0.09 13.43 -7.70
CA LYS A 153 0.97 14.32 -8.21
C LYS A 153 1.37 15.35 -7.18
N LEU A 154 0.42 15.90 -6.44
CA LEU A 154 0.71 16.85 -5.36
C LEU A 154 1.54 16.20 -4.25
N LEU A 155 1.27 14.94 -3.95
CA LEU A 155 2.01 14.20 -2.92
C LEU A 155 3.42 13.80 -3.36
N GLN A 156 3.70 13.81 -4.66
CA GLN A 156 5.02 13.50 -5.20
C GLN A 156 5.99 14.70 -5.19
N GLN A 157 5.48 15.89 -4.96
CA GLN A 157 6.30 17.11 -4.95
C GLN A 157 7.05 17.32 -3.58
#